data_008d5c0fed88bcf91a766276febbd914
#
_entry.id   008d5c0fed88bcf91a766276febbd914
#
_cell.length_a   1.000
_cell.length_b   1.000
_cell.length_c   1.000
_cell.angle_alpha   90.00
_cell.angle_beta   90.00
_cell.angle_gamma   90.00
#
_symmetry.space_group_name_H-M   'P 1'
#
loop_
_entity.id
_entity.type
_entity.pdbx_description
1 polymer ?
#
loop_
_entity_poly.entity_id
_entity_poly.type
_entity_poly.pdbx_seq_one_letter_code
_entity_poly.pdbx_strand_id
1 'polypeptide(L)'
;MSDSGVLVLIVEDEAQMCRFLRTALTAQDYRVVEAQSAKDGLVAATTRNPEIILLDLGLPDGDGVDLTRRIREWSRVPIIVISARGREDDKVAALDAGADDYLTKPFSVNELLARMRVALRRAAQAGSIAAAPVIDIGPLHVDQGRREVTVDGHAVHLTPIEYRLLTVLARNAGMVLTHRQILKEVWGPWDTDQTHYLRVFMAQLRRKIEPDPARPRLLVTEQGVGYRLRDFQD
;
A
#
# COMPACT_ATOMS: atom_id res chain seq x y z
N MET A 1 27.35 -19.95 4.55
CA MET A 1 26.49 -19.16 5.47
C MET A 1 25.26 -18.79 4.67
N SER A 2 24.10 -19.30 5.04
CA SER A 2 22.87 -19.13 4.27
C SER A 2 22.46 -17.66 4.24
N ASP A 3 22.36 -17.12 3.04
CA ASP A 3 21.98 -15.74 2.69
C ASP A 3 20.44 -15.54 2.84
N SER A 4 19.86 -15.92 3.98
CA SER A 4 18.43 -16.16 4.15
C SER A 4 17.62 -15.03 4.79
N GLY A 5 18.23 -13.84 4.97
CA GLY A 5 17.52 -12.69 5.54
C GLY A 5 16.75 -11.90 4.48
N VAL A 6 15.57 -11.38 4.84
CA VAL A 6 14.78 -10.46 3.98
C VAL A 6 15.60 -9.23 3.59
N LEU A 7 15.67 -8.94 2.30
CA LEU A 7 16.44 -7.82 1.77
C LEU A 7 15.62 -6.52 1.79
N VAL A 8 16.10 -5.56 2.55
CA VAL A 8 15.51 -4.21 2.68
C VAL A 8 16.35 -3.21 1.88
N LEU A 9 15.72 -2.47 0.99
CA LEU A 9 16.33 -1.30 0.37
C LEU A 9 15.92 -0.06 1.18
N ILE A 10 16.91 0.69 1.66
CA ILE A 10 16.73 2.00 2.28
C ILE A 10 17.10 3.07 1.25
N VAL A 11 16.18 3.98 0.93
CA VAL A 11 16.43 5.14 0.08
C VAL A 11 16.27 6.38 0.95
N GLU A 12 17.41 6.93 1.39
CA GLU A 12 17.49 8.01 2.40
C GLU A 12 18.81 8.73 2.22
N ASP A 13 18.84 10.05 2.15
CA ASP A 13 20.06 10.85 1.97
C ASP A 13 20.73 11.21 3.29
N GLU A 14 20.00 11.23 4.40
CA GLU A 14 20.52 11.56 5.71
C GLU A 14 21.36 10.40 6.29
N ALA A 15 22.69 10.56 6.31
CA ALA A 15 23.60 9.53 6.77
C ALA A 15 23.36 9.05 8.20
N GLN A 16 22.81 9.90 9.08
CA GLN A 16 22.46 9.54 10.45
C GLN A 16 21.26 8.59 10.47
N MET A 17 20.23 8.88 9.68
CA MET A 17 19.04 8.05 9.54
C MET A 17 19.37 6.70 8.90
N CYS A 18 20.20 6.68 7.85
CA CYS A 18 20.69 5.43 7.24
C CYS A 18 21.39 4.54 8.28
N ARG A 19 22.32 5.11 9.07
CA ARG A 19 22.99 4.35 10.13
C ARG A 19 22.04 3.81 11.20
N PHE A 20 21.07 4.62 11.61
CA PHE A 20 20.04 4.23 12.57
C PHE A 20 19.21 3.04 12.04
N LEU A 21 18.68 3.18 10.83
CA LEU A 21 17.86 2.14 10.18
C LEU A 21 18.67 0.86 9.96
N ARG A 22 19.89 0.96 9.43
CA ARG A 22 20.77 -0.20 9.23
C ARG A 22 21.00 -0.95 10.53
N THR A 23 21.39 -0.25 11.60
CA THR A 23 21.66 -0.86 12.91
C THR A 23 20.41 -1.55 13.46
N ALA A 24 19.26 -0.88 13.39
CA ALA A 24 18.00 -1.44 13.87
C ALA A 24 17.55 -2.67 13.08
N LEU A 25 17.72 -2.65 11.75
CA LEU A 25 17.29 -3.74 10.88
C LEU A 25 18.22 -4.93 10.92
N THR A 26 19.54 -4.71 10.91
CA THR A 26 20.51 -5.82 11.02
C THR A 26 20.44 -6.54 12.37
N ALA A 27 20.08 -5.85 13.44
CA ALA A 27 19.82 -6.46 14.74
C ALA A 27 18.58 -7.39 14.75
N GLN A 28 17.77 -7.39 13.68
CA GLN A 28 16.59 -8.24 13.47
C GLN A 28 16.74 -9.14 12.24
N ASP A 29 17.99 -9.48 11.89
CA ASP A 29 18.35 -10.39 10.80
C ASP A 29 17.87 -9.93 9.39
N TYR A 30 17.56 -8.63 9.20
CA TYR A 30 17.33 -8.07 7.87
C TYR A 30 18.67 -7.77 7.18
N ARG A 31 18.71 -8.05 5.89
CA ARG A 31 19.81 -7.59 5.02
C ARG A 31 19.46 -6.21 4.50
N VAL A 32 20.45 -5.32 4.42
CA VAL A 32 20.21 -3.93 4.05
C VAL A 32 21.07 -3.52 2.86
N VAL A 33 20.42 -2.88 1.88
CA VAL A 33 21.07 -2.13 0.80
C VAL A 33 20.64 -0.67 0.95
N GLU A 34 21.56 0.26 0.75
CA GLU A 34 21.32 1.69 0.90
C GLU A 34 21.49 2.41 -0.43
N ALA A 35 20.68 3.43 -0.64
CA ALA A 35 20.75 4.40 -1.72
C ALA A 35 20.52 5.80 -1.14
N GLN A 36 21.32 6.77 -1.58
CA GLN A 36 21.27 8.15 -1.05
C GLN A 36 20.57 9.13 -2.01
N SER A 37 20.01 8.62 -3.10
CA SER A 37 19.35 9.41 -4.12
C SER A 37 18.20 8.63 -4.76
N ALA A 38 17.25 9.33 -5.39
CA ALA A 38 16.17 8.69 -6.13
C ALA A 38 16.71 7.85 -7.30
N LYS A 39 17.74 8.33 -7.98
CA LYS A 39 18.40 7.60 -9.08
C LYS A 39 19.02 6.30 -8.60
N ASP A 40 19.81 6.34 -7.52
CA ASP A 40 20.45 5.14 -6.97
C ASP A 40 19.42 4.19 -6.39
N GLY A 41 18.36 4.72 -5.77
CA GLY A 41 17.21 3.95 -5.28
C GLY A 41 16.52 3.16 -6.39
N LEU A 42 16.29 3.80 -7.55
CA LEU A 42 15.70 3.12 -8.70
C LEU A 42 16.62 2.01 -9.25
N VAL A 43 17.92 2.29 -9.37
CA VAL A 43 18.91 1.30 -9.81
C VAL A 43 18.97 0.13 -8.81
N ALA A 44 19.03 0.41 -7.52
CA ALA A 44 19.05 -0.63 -6.49
C ALA A 44 17.76 -1.46 -6.50
N ALA A 45 16.59 -0.84 -6.65
CA ALA A 45 15.32 -1.54 -6.72
C ALA A 45 15.25 -2.52 -7.92
N THR A 46 15.84 -2.15 -9.08
CA THR A 46 15.87 -2.99 -10.28
C THR A 46 16.91 -4.10 -10.23
N THR A 47 18.07 -3.85 -9.60
CA THR A 47 19.23 -4.76 -9.69
C THR A 47 19.38 -5.69 -8.48
N ARG A 48 18.86 -5.29 -7.33
CA ARG A 48 19.03 -6.03 -6.06
C ARG A 48 17.82 -6.86 -5.66
N ASN A 49 16.67 -6.70 -6.32
CA ASN A 49 15.41 -7.39 -6.01
C ASN A 49 15.06 -7.32 -4.51
N PRO A 50 14.93 -6.13 -3.91
CA PRO A 50 14.56 -6.01 -2.51
C PRO A 50 13.15 -6.58 -2.27
N GLU A 51 12.94 -7.13 -1.08
CA GLU A 51 11.63 -7.65 -0.66
C GLU A 51 10.77 -6.57 -0.01
N ILE A 52 11.39 -5.45 0.40
CA ILE A 52 10.71 -4.26 0.91
C ILE A 52 11.61 -3.03 0.71
N ILE A 53 10.98 -1.87 0.49
CA ILE A 53 11.67 -0.58 0.33
C ILE A 53 11.22 0.35 1.45
N LEU A 54 12.17 0.98 2.12
CA LEU A 54 11.98 2.12 3.03
C LEU A 54 12.43 3.37 2.28
N LEU A 55 11.55 4.35 2.11
CA LEU A 55 11.77 5.47 1.20
C LEU A 55 11.53 6.81 1.88
N ASP A 56 12.50 7.70 1.90
CA ASP A 56 12.25 9.12 2.21
C ASP A 56 11.70 9.86 0.98
N LEU A 57 10.88 10.86 1.23
CA LEU A 57 10.35 11.75 0.17
C LEU A 57 11.31 12.88 -0.17
N GLY A 58 12.16 13.30 0.77
CA GLY A 58 13.05 14.45 0.64
C GLY A 58 14.41 14.11 0.06
N LEU A 59 14.47 13.51 -1.14
CA LEU A 59 15.73 13.11 -1.76
C LEU A 59 16.39 14.28 -2.50
N PRO A 60 17.73 14.32 -2.59
CA PRO A 60 18.46 15.46 -3.16
C PRO A 60 18.27 15.66 -4.67
N ASP A 61 17.88 14.61 -5.39
CA ASP A 61 17.77 14.57 -6.85
C ASP A 61 16.33 14.39 -7.36
N GLY A 62 15.34 14.37 -6.44
CA GLY A 62 13.92 14.20 -6.83
C GLY A 62 13.00 13.94 -5.66
N ASP A 63 11.69 13.94 -5.92
CA ASP A 63 10.69 13.59 -4.93
C ASP A 63 10.49 12.08 -4.84
N GLY A 64 10.48 11.53 -3.61
CA GLY A 64 10.23 10.11 -3.37
C GLY A 64 8.85 9.65 -3.85
N VAL A 65 7.88 10.56 -3.97
CA VAL A 65 6.57 10.28 -4.58
C VAL A 65 6.71 9.87 -6.05
N ASP A 66 7.55 10.57 -6.80
CA ASP A 66 7.81 10.27 -8.21
C ASP A 66 8.62 8.97 -8.34
N LEU A 67 9.57 8.72 -7.44
CA LEU A 67 10.27 7.44 -7.38
C LEU A 67 9.30 6.28 -7.11
N THR A 68 8.34 6.47 -6.19
CA THR A 68 7.30 5.49 -5.93
C THR A 68 6.50 5.15 -7.19
N ARG A 69 6.03 6.17 -7.95
CA ARG A 69 5.29 5.95 -9.20
C ARG A 69 6.11 5.15 -10.22
N ARG A 70 7.39 5.52 -10.42
CA ARG A 70 8.29 4.83 -11.35
C ARG A 70 8.54 3.38 -10.94
N ILE A 71 8.71 3.08 -9.66
CA ILE A 71 8.85 1.69 -9.20
C ILE A 71 7.56 0.91 -9.46
N ARG A 72 6.39 1.53 -9.27
CA ARG A 72 5.08 0.88 -9.47
C ARG A 72 4.75 0.56 -10.92
N GLU A 73 5.42 1.16 -11.90
CA GLU A 73 5.27 0.80 -13.32
C GLU A 73 5.64 -0.67 -13.59
N TRP A 74 6.56 -1.23 -12.81
CA TRP A 74 7.09 -2.58 -13.05
C TRP A 74 7.17 -3.47 -11.79
N SER A 75 7.03 -2.96 -10.58
CA SER A 75 7.21 -3.71 -9.33
C SER A 75 6.07 -3.52 -8.35
N ARG A 76 5.73 -4.62 -7.65
CA ARG A 76 4.78 -4.66 -6.54
C ARG A 76 5.47 -4.83 -5.18
N VAL A 77 6.78 -4.63 -5.12
CA VAL A 77 7.54 -4.68 -3.86
C VAL A 77 6.91 -3.73 -2.83
N PRO A 78 6.70 -4.14 -1.58
CA PRO A 78 6.18 -3.23 -0.56
C PRO A 78 7.05 -1.99 -0.41
N ILE A 79 6.44 -0.80 -0.37
CA ILE A 79 7.10 0.49 -0.15
C ILE A 79 6.49 1.12 1.07
N ILE A 80 7.30 1.34 2.12
CA ILE A 80 6.95 2.14 3.28
C ILE A 80 7.67 3.48 3.16
N VAL A 81 6.90 4.56 3.08
CA VAL A 81 7.46 5.91 3.09
C VAL A 81 7.80 6.30 4.53
N ILE A 82 8.99 6.87 4.74
CA ILE A 82 9.46 7.38 6.04
C ILE A 82 9.84 8.83 5.85
N SER A 83 9.06 9.78 6.35
CA SER A 83 9.31 11.20 6.05
C SER A 83 9.01 12.13 7.22
N ALA A 84 9.74 13.25 7.28
CA ALA A 84 9.43 14.35 8.18
C ALA A 84 8.23 15.20 7.71
N ARG A 85 7.77 15.02 6.46
CA ARG A 85 6.59 15.68 5.93
C ARG A 85 5.35 15.13 6.63
N GLY A 86 4.85 15.86 7.62
CA GLY A 86 3.71 15.42 8.44
C GLY A 86 2.35 15.87 7.91
N ARG A 87 2.31 16.65 6.81
CA ARG A 87 1.06 17.16 6.22
C ARG A 87 0.24 16.01 5.64
N GLU A 88 -1.06 16.15 5.76
CA GLU A 88 -2.01 15.15 5.28
C GLU A 88 -1.90 14.94 3.77
N ASP A 89 -1.76 16.04 3.03
CA ASP A 89 -1.61 16.01 1.56
C ASP A 89 -0.38 15.22 1.11
N ASP A 90 0.75 15.33 1.82
CA ASP A 90 1.98 14.59 1.49
C ASP A 90 1.79 13.07 1.68
N LYS A 91 1.09 12.68 2.74
CA LYS A 91 0.78 11.27 3.00
C LYS A 91 -0.16 10.71 1.95
N VAL A 92 -1.22 11.47 1.61
CA VAL A 92 -2.16 11.09 0.55
C VAL A 92 -1.43 10.94 -0.78
N ALA A 93 -0.60 11.92 -1.16
CA ALA A 93 0.17 11.88 -2.41
C ALA A 93 1.09 10.65 -2.50
N ALA A 94 1.77 10.27 -1.40
CA ALA A 94 2.63 9.10 -1.37
C ALA A 94 1.85 7.78 -1.52
N LEU A 95 0.73 7.66 -0.81
CA LEU A 95 -0.15 6.49 -0.89
C LEU A 95 -0.82 6.38 -2.26
N ASP A 96 -1.23 7.51 -2.86
CA ASP A 96 -1.78 7.56 -4.21
C ASP A 96 -0.76 7.19 -5.28
N ALA A 97 0.50 7.54 -5.07
CA ALA A 97 1.59 7.08 -5.91
C ALA A 97 1.83 5.57 -5.82
N GLY A 98 1.20 4.90 -4.85
CA GLY A 98 1.28 3.47 -4.66
C GLY A 98 2.15 3.01 -3.49
N ALA A 99 2.53 3.89 -2.56
CA ALA A 99 3.13 3.44 -1.32
C ALA A 99 2.16 2.54 -0.53
N ASP A 100 2.70 1.54 0.16
CA ASP A 100 1.93 0.58 0.94
C ASP A 100 1.59 1.09 2.33
N ASP A 101 2.44 1.95 2.88
CA ASP A 101 2.30 2.56 4.18
C ASP A 101 3.12 3.85 4.28
N TYR A 102 2.84 4.66 5.31
CA TYR A 102 3.51 5.93 5.58
C TYR A 102 3.86 6.04 7.06
N LEU A 103 5.11 6.35 7.37
CA LEU A 103 5.62 6.54 8.72
C LEU A 103 6.20 7.95 8.88
N THR A 104 5.65 8.73 9.81
CA THR A 104 6.12 10.10 10.06
C THR A 104 7.30 10.10 11.02
N LYS A 105 8.38 10.81 10.69
CA LYS A 105 9.50 11.10 11.61
C LYS A 105 9.05 12.13 12.67
N PRO A 106 9.35 11.94 13.98
CA PRO A 106 10.07 10.83 14.60
C PRO A 106 9.19 9.60 14.83
N PHE A 107 9.76 8.41 14.71
CA PHE A 107 9.08 7.13 14.94
C PHE A 107 9.91 6.20 15.82
N SER A 108 9.28 5.15 16.37
CA SER A 108 9.99 4.11 17.11
C SER A 108 10.42 2.96 16.19
N VAL A 109 11.54 2.29 16.52
CA VAL A 109 11.98 1.08 15.81
C VAL A 109 10.89 0.00 15.84
N ASN A 110 10.20 -0.16 16.96
CA ASN A 110 9.15 -1.15 17.12
C ASN A 110 7.96 -0.89 16.19
N GLU A 111 7.60 0.36 15.98
CA GLU A 111 6.55 0.75 15.02
C GLU A 111 6.97 0.42 13.59
N LEU A 112 8.17 0.83 13.18
CA LEU A 112 8.71 0.49 11.86
C LEU A 112 8.70 -1.02 11.61
N LEU A 113 9.25 -1.80 12.53
CA LEU A 113 9.29 -3.26 12.41
C LEU A 113 7.89 -3.90 12.36
N ALA A 114 6.92 -3.36 13.11
CA ALA A 114 5.55 -3.83 13.04
C ALA A 114 4.92 -3.61 11.67
N ARG A 115 5.12 -2.41 11.07
CA ARG A 115 4.65 -2.06 9.72
C ARG A 115 5.34 -2.91 8.65
N MET A 116 6.65 -3.11 8.74
CA MET A 116 7.40 -3.97 7.83
C MET A 116 6.88 -5.42 7.86
N ARG A 117 6.67 -6.00 9.05
CA ARG A 117 6.10 -7.36 9.16
C ARG A 117 4.72 -7.47 8.50
N VAL A 118 3.87 -6.46 8.66
CA VAL A 118 2.55 -6.43 8.02
C VAL A 118 2.68 -6.37 6.50
N ALA A 119 3.54 -5.48 5.98
CA ALA A 119 3.77 -5.31 4.55
C ALA A 119 4.34 -6.59 3.90
N LEU A 120 5.36 -7.20 4.51
CA LEU A 120 5.98 -8.44 4.03
C LEU A 120 5.01 -9.63 4.07
N ARG A 121 4.25 -9.81 5.15
CA ARG A 121 3.23 -10.86 5.24
C ARG A 121 2.19 -10.72 4.12
N ARG A 122 1.73 -9.51 3.83
CA ARG A 122 0.78 -9.24 2.75
C ARG A 122 1.38 -9.56 1.38
N ALA A 123 2.64 -9.20 1.15
CA ALA A 123 3.34 -9.51 -0.10
C ALA A 123 3.49 -11.03 -0.28
N ALA A 124 3.87 -11.77 0.77
CA ALA A 124 3.99 -13.22 0.74
C ALA A 124 2.64 -13.91 0.46
N GLN A 125 1.55 -13.42 1.05
CA GLN A 125 0.20 -13.95 0.79
C GLN A 125 -0.28 -13.66 -0.64
N ALA A 126 0.15 -12.55 -1.23
CA ALA A 126 -0.13 -12.24 -2.63
C ALA A 126 0.64 -13.13 -3.62
N GLY A 127 1.77 -13.70 -3.21
CA GLY A 127 2.59 -14.64 -4.01
C GLY A 127 2.18 -16.11 -3.88
N SER A 128 1.34 -16.46 -2.91
CA SER A 128 0.84 -17.83 -2.73
C SER A 128 -0.31 -18.09 -3.70
N ILE A 129 0.01 -18.75 -4.81
CA ILE A 129 -0.95 -19.24 -5.83
C ILE A 129 -1.66 -20.53 -5.30
N ALA A 130 -2.24 -20.47 -4.12
CA ALA A 130 -3.34 -21.37 -3.80
C ALA A 130 -4.60 -20.66 -4.28
N ALA A 131 -5.44 -21.33 -5.06
CA ALA A 131 -6.63 -20.79 -5.74
C ALA A 131 -7.32 -19.68 -4.95
N ALA A 132 -6.84 -18.45 -5.13
CA ALA A 132 -7.45 -17.30 -4.48
C ALA A 132 -8.81 -17.11 -5.15
N PRO A 133 -9.89 -16.94 -4.38
CA PRO A 133 -11.23 -16.92 -4.96
C PRO A 133 -11.37 -15.77 -5.96
N VAL A 134 -11.96 -16.07 -7.08
CA VAL A 134 -12.53 -15.08 -7.99
C VAL A 134 -13.82 -14.59 -7.31
N ILE A 135 -14.00 -13.29 -7.26
CA ILE A 135 -15.19 -12.66 -6.68
C ILE A 135 -15.90 -11.91 -7.80
N ASP A 136 -17.11 -12.32 -8.08
CA ASP A 136 -18.01 -11.68 -9.05
C ASP A 136 -19.14 -10.96 -8.30
N ILE A 137 -19.27 -9.65 -8.53
CA ILE A 137 -20.27 -8.79 -7.88
C ILE A 137 -20.87 -7.89 -8.96
N GLY A 138 -21.96 -8.32 -9.59
CA GLY A 138 -22.57 -7.58 -10.70
C GLY A 138 -21.56 -7.33 -11.83
N PRO A 139 -21.26 -6.05 -12.17
CA PRO A 139 -20.29 -5.74 -13.23
C PRO A 139 -18.83 -5.91 -12.78
N LEU A 140 -18.57 -6.05 -11.49
CA LEU A 140 -17.22 -6.11 -10.90
C LEU A 140 -16.74 -7.56 -10.83
N HIS A 141 -15.58 -7.84 -11.43
CA HIS A 141 -14.87 -9.10 -11.36
C HIS A 141 -13.49 -8.88 -10.72
N VAL A 142 -13.17 -9.63 -9.68
CA VAL A 142 -11.88 -9.52 -8.95
C VAL A 142 -11.22 -10.89 -8.93
N ASP A 143 -10.22 -11.09 -9.77
CA ASP A 143 -9.34 -12.27 -9.71
C ASP A 143 -8.20 -11.99 -8.71
N GLN A 144 -8.33 -12.56 -7.52
CA GLN A 144 -7.34 -12.36 -6.45
C GLN A 144 -6.03 -13.10 -6.74
N GLY A 145 -6.04 -14.18 -7.52
CA GLY A 145 -4.86 -14.94 -7.90
C GLY A 145 -3.98 -14.17 -8.87
N ARG A 146 -4.60 -13.57 -9.90
CA ARG A 146 -3.90 -12.75 -10.90
C ARG A 146 -3.77 -11.29 -10.47
N ARG A 147 -4.48 -10.89 -9.41
CA ARG A 147 -4.65 -9.49 -8.97
C ARG A 147 -5.19 -8.59 -10.08
N GLU A 148 -6.08 -9.14 -10.88
CA GLU A 148 -6.77 -8.44 -11.94
C GLU A 148 -8.16 -8.01 -11.48
N VAL A 149 -8.56 -6.83 -11.89
CA VAL A 149 -9.89 -6.28 -11.64
C VAL A 149 -10.46 -5.82 -12.97
N THR A 150 -11.69 -6.22 -13.24
CA THR A 150 -12.43 -5.70 -14.39
C THR A 150 -13.82 -5.22 -13.94
N VAL A 151 -14.34 -4.21 -14.65
CA VAL A 151 -15.72 -3.73 -14.52
C VAL A 151 -16.35 -3.77 -15.91
N ASP A 152 -17.48 -4.47 -16.03
CA ASP A 152 -18.11 -4.73 -17.34
C ASP A 152 -17.14 -5.32 -18.38
N GLY A 153 -16.19 -6.17 -17.92
CA GLY A 153 -15.17 -6.79 -18.76
C GLY A 153 -13.97 -5.89 -19.12
N HIS A 154 -13.96 -4.63 -18.73
CA HIS A 154 -12.86 -3.70 -18.96
C HIS A 154 -11.88 -3.71 -17.80
N ALA A 155 -10.58 -3.86 -18.10
CA ALA A 155 -9.53 -3.87 -17.06
C ALA A 155 -9.43 -2.54 -16.33
N VAL A 156 -9.36 -2.59 -15.00
CA VAL A 156 -9.23 -1.44 -14.12
C VAL A 156 -7.89 -1.48 -13.40
N HIS A 157 -7.06 -0.46 -13.63
CA HIS A 157 -5.78 -0.33 -12.94
C HIS A 157 -5.94 0.30 -11.56
N LEU A 158 -5.69 -0.50 -10.53
CA LEU A 158 -5.71 -0.08 -9.13
C LEU A 158 -4.31 0.01 -8.56
N THR A 159 -4.06 1.03 -7.74
CA THR A 159 -2.87 1.06 -6.89
C THR A 159 -2.93 -0.06 -5.85
N PRO A 160 -1.81 -0.45 -5.21
CA PRO A 160 -1.81 -1.51 -4.20
C PRO A 160 -2.79 -1.27 -3.05
N ILE A 161 -2.99 0.00 -2.64
CA ILE A 161 -3.91 0.37 -1.57
C ILE A 161 -5.37 0.30 -2.01
N GLU A 162 -5.69 0.80 -3.21
CA GLU A 162 -7.02 0.70 -3.80
C GLU A 162 -7.43 -0.75 -4.01
N TYR A 163 -6.50 -1.59 -4.48
CA TYR A 163 -6.74 -3.02 -4.64
C TYR A 163 -7.03 -3.70 -3.30
N ARG A 164 -6.27 -3.39 -2.25
CA ARG A 164 -6.53 -3.91 -0.88
C ARG A 164 -7.89 -3.47 -0.39
N LEU A 165 -8.21 -2.20 -0.55
CA LEU A 165 -9.48 -1.62 -0.15
C LEU A 165 -10.63 -2.32 -0.85
N LEU A 166 -10.56 -2.47 -2.17
CA LEU A 166 -11.56 -3.19 -2.95
C LEU A 166 -11.68 -4.65 -2.51
N THR A 167 -10.57 -5.34 -2.28
CA THR A 167 -10.58 -6.76 -1.87
C THR A 167 -11.23 -6.95 -0.50
N VAL A 168 -10.97 -6.05 0.46
CA VAL A 168 -11.62 -6.08 1.79
C VAL A 168 -13.13 -5.89 1.65
N LEU A 169 -13.55 -4.95 0.84
CA LEU A 169 -14.97 -4.70 0.57
C LEU A 169 -15.64 -5.85 -0.17
N ALA A 170 -14.98 -6.42 -1.19
CA ALA A 170 -15.49 -7.51 -2.00
C ALA A 170 -15.67 -8.81 -1.21
N ARG A 171 -14.73 -9.11 -0.31
CA ARG A 171 -14.86 -10.26 0.61
C ARG A 171 -16.04 -10.13 1.60
N ASN A 172 -16.53 -8.92 1.80
CA ASN A 172 -17.63 -8.59 2.69
C ASN A 172 -18.79 -7.94 1.90
N ALA A 173 -18.96 -8.33 0.64
CA ALA A 173 -20.02 -7.78 -0.19
C ALA A 173 -21.40 -7.91 0.50
N GLY A 174 -22.25 -6.91 0.35
CA GLY A 174 -23.54 -6.81 1.03
C GLY A 174 -23.47 -6.33 2.48
N MET A 175 -22.33 -6.45 3.15
CA MET A 175 -22.16 -6.02 4.55
C MET A 175 -21.67 -4.58 4.66
N VAL A 176 -22.12 -3.87 5.69
CA VAL A 176 -21.57 -2.54 6.04
C VAL A 176 -20.32 -2.74 6.86
N LEU A 177 -19.18 -2.24 6.33
CA LEU A 177 -17.93 -2.18 7.07
C LEU A 177 -17.76 -0.79 7.68
N THR A 178 -17.49 -0.72 8.97
CA THR A 178 -17.22 0.55 9.65
C THR A 178 -15.88 1.14 9.21
N HIS A 179 -15.73 2.46 9.32
CA HIS A 179 -14.45 3.12 9.03
C HIS A 179 -13.29 2.44 9.76
N ARG A 180 -13.46 2.12 11.03
CA ARG A 180 -12.44 1.47 11.87
C ARG A 180 -12.09 0.06 11.37
N GLN A 181 -13.08 -0.74 10.95
CA GLN A 181 -12.81 -2.07 10.40
C GLN A 181 -12.00 -1.98 9.11
N ILE A 182 -12.41 -1.10 8.19
CA ILE A 182 -11.71 -0.91 6.92
C ILE A 182 -10.27 -0.43 7.16
N LEU A 183 -10.08 0.58 8.01
CA LEU A 183 -8.75 1.10 8.35
C LEU A 183 -7.86 0.00 8.94
N LYS A 184 -8.38 -0.77 9.89
CA LYS A 184 -7.65 -1.89 10.50
C LYS A 184 -7.25 -2.96 9.48
N GLU A 185 -8.14 -3.33 8.56
CA GLU A 185 -7.89 -4.37 7.56
C GLU A 185 -6.92 -3.90 6.46
N VAL A 186 -7.02 -2.64 6.04
CA VAL A 186 -6.23 -2.10 4.93
C VAL A 186 -4.88 -1.57 5.41
N TRP A 187 -4.83 -0.82 6.51
CA TRP A 187 -3.60 -0.17 7.02
C TRP A 187 -3.02 -0.85 8.25
N GLY A 188 -3.82 -1.60 9.00
CA GLY A 188 -3.38 -2.27 10.22
C GLY A 188 -3.94 -1.61 11.49
N PRO A 189 -3.64 -2.20 12.69
CA PRO A 189 -4.28 -1.79 13.94
C PRO A 189 -3.90 -0.40 14.46
N TRP A 190 -2.87 0.22 13.90
CA TRP A 190 -2.29 1.47 14.39
C TRP A 190 -2.88 2.74 13.77
N ASP A 191 -3.61 2.64 12.64
CA ASP A 191 -4.13 3.78 11.88
C ASP A 191 -5.67 3.90 11.94
N THR A 192 -6.28 3.57 13.07
CA THR A 192 -7.76 3.50 13.18
C THR A 192 -8.47 4.84 13.23
N ASP A 193 -7.76 5.96 13.41
CA ASP A 193 -8.37 7.28 13.59
C ASP A 193 -8.33 8.16 12.32
N GLN A 194 -7.73 7.69 11.24
CA GLN A 194 -7.52 8.47 10.03
C GLN A 194 -8.66 8.30 8.99
N THR A 195 -9.88 8.60 9.41
CA THR A 195 -11.08 8.46 8.54
C THR A 195 -11.05 9.37 7.31
N HIS A 196 -10.26 10.46 7.35
CA HIS A 196 -10.11 11.36 6.19
C HIS A 196 -9.41 10.66 5.02
N TYR A 197 -8.32 9.95 5.26
CA TYR A 197 -7.63 9.18 4.20
C TYR A 197 -8.56 8.17 3.54
N LEU A 198 -9.33 7.46 4.37
CA LEU A 198 -10.29 6.50 3.85
C LEU A 198 -11.27 7.15 2.86
N ARG A 199 -11.75 8.37 3.15
CA ARG A 199 -12.66 9.10 2.25
C ARG A 199 -12.01 9.42 0.91
N VAL A 200 -10.74 9.82 0.91
CA VAL A 200 -10.00 10.13 -0.32
C VAL A 200 -9.86 8.87 -1.17
N PHE A 201 -9.43 7.75 -0.58
CA PHE A 201 -9.29 6.49 -1.31
C PHE A 201 -10.63 5.93 -1.80
N MET A 202 -11.71 6.09 -1.04
CA MET A 202 -13.05 5.72 -1.50
C MET A 202 -13.49 6.56 -2.70
N ALA A 203 -13.18 7.85 -2.70
CA ALA A 203 -13.48 8.72 -3.84
C ALA A 203 -12.69 8.33 -5.08
N GLN A 204 -11.41 7.98 -4.93
CA GLN A 204 -10.55 7.54 -6.04
C GLN A 204 -10.96 6.17 -6.56
N LEU A 205 -11.26 5.22 -5.67
CA LEU A 205 -11.74 3.92 -6.06
C LEU A 205 -13.04 4.03 -6.86
N ARG A 206 -13.99 4.88 -6.42
CA ARG A 206 -15.23 5.16 -7.17
C ARG A 206 -14.96 5.69 -8.58
N ARG A 207 -14.00 6.59 -8.75
CA ARG A 207 -13.65 7.11 -10.10
C ARG A 207 -13.21 6.02 -11.06
N LYS A 208 -12.73 4.89 -10.54
CA LYS A 208 -12.22 3.78 -11.34
C LYS A 208 -13.24 2.67 -11.56
N ILE A 209 -14.15 2.44 -10.60
CA ILE A 209 -15.09 1.30 -10.65
C ILE A 209 -16.55 1.69 -10.87
N GLU A 210 -16.91 2.97 -10.72
CA GLU A 210 -18.28 3.43 -10.90
C GLU A 210 -18.46 4.15 -12.23
N PRO A 211 -19.58 3.93 -12.93
CA PRO A 211 -19.91 4.73 -14.11
C PRO A 211 -20.12 6.21 -13.80
N ASP A 212 -20.70 6.52 -12.62
CA ASP A 212 -20.87 7.86 -12.07
C ASP A 212 -20.42 7.90 -10.62
N PRO A 213 -19.20 8.41 -10.34
CA PRO A 213 -18.65 8.48 -8.99
C PRO A 213 -19.48 9.32 -8.00
N ALA A 214 -20.28 10.29 -8.52
CA ALA A 214 -21.15 11.14 -7.70
C ALA A 214 -22.45 10.41 -7.28
N ARG A 215 -22.84 9.38 -8.04
CA ARG A 215 -24.00 8.53 -7.78
C ARG A 215 -23.60 7.05 -7.74
N PRO A 216 -22.79 6.63 -6.75
CA PRO A 216 -22.21 5.30 -6.73
C PRO A 216 -23.28 4.23 -6.59
N ARG A 217 -23.17 3.18 -7.41
CA ARG A 217 -24.07 2.01 -7.40
C ARG A 217 -23.43 0.80 -6.74
N LEU A 218 -22.12 0.64 -6.90
CA LEU A 218 -21.34 -0.47 -6.35
C LEU A 218 -20.92 -0.16 -4.91
N LEU A 219 -20.20 0.96 -4.71
CA LEU A 219 -19.57 1.34 -3.46
C LEU A 219 -20.36 2.46 -2.76
N VAL A 220 -21.26 2.07 -1.88
CA VAL A 220 -22.19 2.98 -1.19
C VAL A 220 -21.60 3.48 0.12
N THR A 221 -21.87 4.75 0.48
CA THR A 221 -21.59 5.31 1.80
C THR A 221 -22.78 5.10 2.72
N GLU A 222 -22.54 4.45 3.88
CA GLU A 222 -23.48 4.41 4.98
C GLU A 222 -23.12 5.54 5.94
N GLN A 223 -23.94 6.60 5.93
CA GLN A 223 -23.65 7.84 6.65
C GLN A 223 -23.40 7.61 8.14
N GLY A 224 -22.27 8.16 8.65
CA GLY A 224 -21.87 8.03 10.05
C GLY A 224 -21.34 6.65 10.44
N VAL A 225 -21.42 5.63 9.57
CA VAL A 225 -21.04 4.25 9.88
C VAL A 225 -19.79 3.82 9.10
N GLY A 226 -19.85 3.87 7.76
CA GLY A 226 -18.78 3.35 6.92
C GLY A 226 -19.17 3.20 5.46
N TYR A 227 -18.78 2.08 4.86
CA TYR A 227 -19.00 1.79 3.45
C TYR A 227 -19.49 0.36 3.24
N ARG A 228 -20.22 0.16 2.14
CA ARG A 228 -20.70 -1.14 1.69
C ARG A 228 -20.48 -1.29 0.21
N LEU A 229 -19.88 -2.39 -0.20
CA LEU A 229 -19.95 -2.85 -1.58
C LEU A 229 -21.25 -3.64 -1.74
N ARG A 230 -22.12 -3.23 -2.66
CA ARG A 230 -23.40 -3.92 -2.86
C ARG A 230 -23.17 -5.33 -3.39
N ASP A 231 -23.98 -6.27 -2.91
CA ASP A 231 -24.14 -7.56 -3.52
C ASP A 231 -25.31 -7.47 -4.52
N PHE A 232 -25.13 -7.98 -5.73
CA PHE A 232 -26.12 -7.98 -6.80
C PHE A 232 -26.79 -9.37 -6.96
N GLN A 233 -26.74 -10.18 -5.89
CA GLN A 233 -27.36 -11.51 -5.90
C GLN A 233 -28.88 -11.49 -5.61
N ASP A 234 -29.56 -10.36 -5.88
CA ASP A 234 -31.02 -10.26 -5.84
C ASP A 234 -31.61 -10.17 -7.25
#